data_0f642e4c24e3ce4559e2e997200a5ac6
#
_entry.id   0f642e4c24e3ce4559e2e997200a5ac6
#
_cell.length_a   1.000
_cell.length_b   1.000
_cell.length_c   1.000
_cell.angle_alpha   90.00
_cell.angle_beta   90.00
_cell.angle_gamma   90.00
#
_symmetry.space_group_name_H-M   'P 1'
#
loop_
_entity.id
_entity.type
_entity.pdbx_description
1 polymer ?
#
loop_
_entity_poly.entity_id
_entity_poly.type
_entity_poly.pdbx_seq_one_letter_code
_entity_poly.pdbx_strand_id
1 'polypeptide(L)'
;MDYRTAIGVAAGAMILAGYAVYIIGMLRSEGSPRPVTWSIWALTDLAILGSFLVSGAHSVGWMQLGTTAGNVAVTILSIRRGLFRVGRIDVACFLLAFAAITALVMFHDPAATLLFGLASKTIGFIPTGLKLWFAMKNFRAGDREFWPTWTLWAAADMASIFAVQHFVSIETLVPVQYSAQCLLVLYLNSKIPKSP
;
A
#
# COMPACT_ATOMS: atom_id res chain seq x y z
N MET A 1 5.17 13.76 -23.76
CA MET A 1 5.23 13.02 -22.47
C MET A 1 6.58 12.31 -22.45
N ASP A 2 7.39 12.53 -21.45
CA ASP A 2 8.67 11.82 -21.35
C ASP A 2 8.44 10.34 -20.95
N TYR A 3 9.46 9.50 -21.15
CA TYR A 3 9.32 8.05 -20.89
C TYR A 3 9.05 7.74 -19.41
N ARG A 4 9.54 8.56 -18.48
CA ARG A 4 9.36 8.39 -17.03
C ARG A 4 7.90 8.64 -16.64
N THR A 5 7.33 9.71 -17.16
CA THR A 5 5.89 9.98 -16.99
C THR A 5 5.04 8.86 -17.58
N ALA A 6 5.42 8.33 -18.76
CA ALA A 6 4.72 7.19 -19.36
C ALA A 6 4.77 5.94 -18.46
N ILE A 7 5.94 5.61 -17.89
CA ILE A 7 6.09 4.51 -16.93
C ILE A 7 5.26 4.76 -15.68
N GLY A 8 5.30 5.97 -15.12
CA GLY A 8 4.52 6.32 -13.92
C GLY A 8 3.02 6.17 -14.13
N VAL A 9 2.50 6.64 -15.28
CA VAL A 9 1.09 6.49 -15.67
C VAL A 9 0.73 5.01 -15.83
N ALA A 10 1.57 4.23 -16.51
CA ALA A 10 1.35 2.80 -16.69
C ALA A 10 1.37 2.06 -15.35
N ALA A 11 2.31 2.37 -14.46
CA ALA A 11 2.35 1.82 -13.11
C ALA A 11 1.09 2.19 -12.31
N GLY A 12 0.64 3.44 -12.36
CA GLY A 12 -0.61 3.88 -11.74
C GLY A 12 -1.83 3.12 -12.25
N ALA A 13 -1.93 2.90 -13.56
CA ALA A 13 -3.00 2.11 -14.17
C ALA A 13 -2.95 0.63 -13.72
N MET A 14 -1.76 0.02 -13.64
CA MET A 14 -1.59 -1.34 -13.12
C MET A 14 -1.99 -1.45 -11.64
N ILE A 15 -1.64 -0.46 -10.83
CA ILE A 15 -2.06 -0.37 -9.42
C ILE A 15 -3.59 -0.35 -9.33
N LEU A 16 -4.26 0.50 -10.10
CA LEU A 16 -5.72 0.58 -10.12
C LEU A 16 -6.37 -0.72 -10.58
N ALA A 17 -5.80 -1.38 -11.60
CA ALA A 17 -6.24 -2.71 -12.02
C ALA A 17 -6.11 -3.74 -10.89
N GLY A 18 -5.01 -3.73 -10.14
CA GLY A 18 -4.82 -4.55 -8.96
C GLY A 18 -5.88 -4.29 -7.88
N TYR A 19 -6.22 -3.02 -7.63
CA TYR A 19 -7.31 -2.67 -6.69
C TYR A 19 -8.68 -3.14 -7.19
N ALA A 20 -8.97 -3.01 -8.49
CA ALA A 20 -10.21 -3.53 -9.06
C ALA A 20 -10.32 -5.05 -8.84
N VAL A 21 -9.25 -5.78 -9.12
CA VAL A 21 -9.16 -7.23 -8.90
C VAL A 21 -9.34 -7.57 -7.41
N TYR A 22 -8.70 -6.81 -6.50
CA TYR A 22 -8.84 -6.98 -5.04
C TYR A 22 -10.28 -6.74 -4.57
N ILE A 23 -10.91 -5.67 -5.05
CA ILE A 23 -12.30 -5.33 -4.73
C ILE A 23 -13.26 -6.42 -5.22
N ILE A 24 -13.05 -6.94 -6.43
CA ILE A 24 -13.85 -8.06 -6.96
C ILE A 24 -13.69 -9.30 -6.08
N GLY A 25 -12.46 -9.67 -5.72
CA GLY A 25 -12.20 -10.78 -4.79
C GLY A 25 -12.87 -10.56 -3.44
N MET A 26 -12.77 -9.35 -2.89
CA MET A 26 -13.45 -8.99 -1.65
C MET A 26 -14.98 -9.10 -1.77
N LEU A 27 -15.57 -8.68 -2.91
CA LEU A 27 -17.01 -8.81 -3.17
C LEU A 27 -17.45 -10.28 -3.24
N ARG A 28 -16.58 -11.17 -3.68
CA ARG A 28 -16.80 -12.62 -3.74
C ARG A 28 -16.47 -13.36 -2.43
N SER A 29 -16.14 -12.62 -1.38
CA SER A 29 -15.73 -13.18 -0.07
C SER A 29 -14.44 -14.00 -0.12
N GLU A 30 -13.60 -13.76 -1.13
CA GLU A 30 -12.30 -14.41 -1.30
C GLU A 30 -11.18 -13.75 -0.47
N GLY A 31 -11.50 -12.64 0.23
CA GLY A 31 -10.57 -11.90 1.08
C GLY A 31 -11.30 -11.13 2.18
N SER A 32 -10.64 -10.95 3.29
CA SER A 32 -11.14 -10.23 4.46
C SER A 32 -10.19 -9.08 4.81
N PRO A 33 -10.31 -7.92 4.13
CA PRO A 33 -9.47 -6.77 4.41
C PRO A 33 -9.69 -6.28 5.85
N ARG A 34 -8.64 -5.76 6.47
CA ARG A 34 -8.73 -5.06 7.75
C ARG A 34 -8.96 -3.57 7.49
N PRO A 35 -10.17 -3.02 7.70
CA PRO A 35 -10.48 -1.63 7.33
C PRO A 35 -9.54 -0.61 7.95
N VAL A 36 -9.11 -0.87 9.18
CA VAL A 36 -8.17 0.01 9.90
C VAL A 36 -6.84 0.12 9.16
N THR A 37 -6.25 -1.00 8.72
CA THR A 37 -5.01 -1.01 7.94
C THR A 37 -5.17 -0.18 6.65
N TRP A 38 -6.28 -0.39 5.93
CA TRP A 38 -6.55 0.33 4.69
C TRP A 38 -6.79 1.82 4.91
N SER A 39 -7.46 2.19 6.03
CA SER A 39 -7.65 3.59 6.42
C SER A 39 -6.32 4.29 6.72
N ILE A 40 -5.42 3.61 7.44
CA ILE A 40 -4.07 4.12 7.74
C ILE A 40 -3.30 4.31 6.44
N TRP A 41 -3.33 3.33 5.55
CA TRP A 41 -2.65 3.42 4.27
C TRP A 41 -3.24 4.53 3.39
N ALA A 42 -4.57 4.69 3.35
CA ALA A 42 -5.21 5.77 2.60
C ALA A 42 -4.76 7.16 3.10
N LEU A 43 -4.76 7.37 4.42
CA LEU A 43 -4.30 8.63 5.02
C LEU A 43 -2.81 8.89 4.75
N THR A 44 -1.99 7.86 4.92
CA THR A 44 -0.54 7.96 4.67
C THR A 44 -0.25 8.23 3.19
N ASP A 45 -0.99 7.59 2.28
CA ASP A 45 -0.83 7.79 0.85
C ASP A 45 -1.23 9.19 0.40
N LEU A 46 -2.24 9.79 1.02
CA LEU A 46 -2.59 11.19 0.78
C LEU A 46 -1.42 12.11 1.17
N ALA A 47 -0.76 11.86 2.30
CA ALA A 47 0.40 12.63 2.71
C ALA A 47 1.60 12.45 1.75
N ILE A 48 1.88 11.20 1.33
CA ILE A 48 2.96 10.89 0.37
C ILE A 48 2.66 11.51 -1.00
N LEU A 49 1.42 11.43 -1.48
CA LEU A 49 1.00 12.06 -2.72
C LEU A 49 1.19 13.58 -2.65
N GLY A 50 0.79 14.20 -1.54
CA GLY A 50 1.01 15.62 -1.29
C GLY A 50 2.49 15.99 -1.36
N SER A 51 3.37 15.16 -0.77
CA SER A 51 4.83 15.35 -0.83
C SER A 51 5.36 15.29 -2.25
N PHE A 52 4.91 14.35 -3.08
CA PHE A 52 5.31 14.26 -4.49
C PHE A 52 4.83 15.45 -5.32
N LEU A 53 3.65 15.98 -5.04
CA LEU A 53 3.14 17.17 -5.72
C LEU A 53 3.97 18.41 -5.36
N VAL A 54 4.34 18.55 -4.09
CA VAL A 54 5.14 19.69 -3.60
C VAL A 54 6.60 19.58 -4.08
N SER A 55 7.19 18.39 -4.11
CA SER A 55 8.57 18.17 -4.58
C SER A 55 8.73 18.19 -6.09
N GLY A 56 7.63 18.19 -6.85
CA GLY A 56 7.66 18.13 -8.31
C GLY A 56 7.95 16.72 -8.88
N ALA A 57 7.89 15.68 -8.05
CA ALA A 57 8.10 14.28 -8.45
C ALA A 57 6.88 13.69 -9.18
N HIS A 58 6.40 14.38 -10.22
CA HIS A 58 5.13 14.07 -10.87
C HIS A 58 5.09 12.69 -11.51
N SER A 59 6.21 12.18 -12.02
CA SER A 59 6.26 10.87 -12.69
C SER A 59 5.90 9.73 -11.74
N VAL A 60 6.47 9.72 -10.52
CA VAL A 60 6.13 8.73 -9.46
C VAL A 60 4.77 9.04 -8.83
N GLY A 61 4.38 10.30 -8.83
CA GLY A 61 3.08 10.75 -8.33
C GLY A 61 1.89 10.06 -8.99
N TRP A 62 1.99 9.65 -10.26
CA TRP A 62 0.93 8.89 -10.94
C TRP A 62 0.69 7.52 -10.31
N MET A 63 1.76 6.79 -9.99
CA MET A 63 1.66 5.53 -9.24
C MET A 63 1.02 5.77 -7.87
N GLN A 64 1.49 6.79 -7.16
CA GLN A 64 0.98 7.13 -5.83
C GLN A 64 -0.49 7.55 -5.86
N LEU A 65 -0.93 8.26 -6.90
CA LEU A 65 -2.34 8.59 -7.11
C LEU A 65 -3.21 7.33 -7.23
N GLY A 66 -2.76 6.35 -8.03
CA GLY A 66 -3.43 5.05 -8.16
C GLY A 66 -3.54 4.32 -6.83
N THR A 67 -2.44 4.29 -6.06
CA THR A 67 -2.39 3.66 -4.73
C THR A 67 -3.34 4.35 -3.75
N THR A 68 -3.32 5.68 -3.71
CA THR A 68 -4.20 6.47 -2.84
C THR A 68 -5.68 6.22 -3.16
N ALA A 69 -6.05 6.32 -4.43
CA ALA A 69 -7.43 6.10 -4.87
C ALA A 69 -7.91 4.69 -4.53
N GLY A 70 -7.06 3.67 -4.75
CA GLY A 70 -7.38 2.29 -4.42
C GLY A 70 -7.55 2.05 -2.93
N ASN A 71 -6.65 2.57 -2.09
CA ASN A 71 -6.74 2.45 -0.63
C ASN A 71 -8.00 3.13 -0.07
N VAL A 72 -8.37 4.30 -0.59
CA VAL A 72 -9.62 4.98 -0.22
C VAL A 72 -10.83 4.14 -0.60
N ALA A 73 -10.87 3.58 -1.81
CA ALA A 73 -11.97 2.75 -2.28
C ALA A 73 -12.14 1.48 -1.41
N VAL A 74 -11.05 0.77 -1.11
CA VAL A 74 -11.08 -0.42 -0.24
C VAL A 74 -11.51 -0.05 1.18
N THR A 75 -11.04 1.08 1.71
CA THR A 75 -11.45 1.58 3.03
C THR A 75 -12.95 1.81 3.09
N ILE A 76 -13.51 2.57 2.15
CA ILE A 76 -14.95 2.88 2.10
C ILE A 76 -15.76 1.60 2.01
N LEU A 77 -15.38 0.69 1.12
CA LEU A 77 -16.09 -0.55 0.92
C LEU A 77 -16.03 -1.47 2.16
N SER A 78 -14.88 -1.53 2.83
CA SER A 78 -14.68 -2.30 4.05
C SER A 78 -15.52 -1.77 5.22
N ILE A 79 -15.62 -0.44 5.36
CA ILE A 79 -16.48 0.20 6.38
C ILE A 79 -17.94 -0.12 6.09
N ARG A 80 -18.40 0.04 4.84
CA ARG A 80 -19.78 -0.26 4.44
C ARG A 80 -20.18 -1.72 4.68
N ARG A 81 -19.23 -2.64 4.68
CA ARG A 81 -19.44 -4.06 4.98
C ARG A 81 -19.40 -4.39 6.48
N GLY A 82 -19.22 -3.40 7.35
CA GLY A 82 -19.20 -3.61 8.80
C GLY A 82 -17.97 -4.38 9.30
N LEU A 83 -16.89 -4.41 8.53
CA LEU A 83 -15.67 -5.15 8.88
C LEU A 83 -14.78 -4.40 9.89
N PHE A 84 -15.21 -3.25 10.36
CA PHE A 84 -14.40 -2.35 11.19
C PHE A 84 -14.19 -2.92 12.59
N ARG A 85 -12.99 -3.42 12.85
CA ARG A 85 -12.54 -3.85 14.18
C ARG A 85 -11.19 -3.22 14.48
N VAL A 86 -11.12 -2.46 15.57
CA VAL A 86 -9.91 -1.72 15.97
C VAL A 86 -9.18 -2.50 17.06
N GLY A 87 -7.92 -2.83 16.83
CA GLY A 87 -7.01 -3.41 17.81
C GLY A 87 -6.03 -2.38 18.36
N ARG A 88 -5.26 -2.75 19.39
CA ARG A 88 -4.24 -1.85 19.99
C ARG A 88 -3.14 -1.44 18.99
N ILE A 89 -2.72 -2.36 18.12
CA ILE A 89 -1.73 -2.08 17.08
C ILE A 89 -2.31 -1.08 16.06
N ASP A 90 -3.58 -1.21 15.74
CA ASP A 90 -4.25 -0.30 14.80
C ASP A 90 -4.26 1.14 15.34
N VAL A 91 -4.48 1.32 16.64
CA VAL A 91 -4.42 2.66 17.28
C VAL A 91 -3.02 3.25 17.17
N ALA A 92 -1.97 2.46 17.44
CA ALA A 92 -0.59 2.92 17.32
C ALA A 92 -0.28 3.34 15.86
N CYS A 93 -0.73 2.55 14.88
CA CYS A 93 -0.57 2.88 13.46
C CYS A 93 -1.32 4.16 13.08
N PHE A 94 -2.53 4.38 13.60
CA PHE A 94 -3.28 5.62 13.38
C PHE A 94 -2.55 6.84 13.93
N LEU A 95 -2.00 6.75 15.14
CA LEU A 95 -1.24 7.85 15.74
C LEU A 95 0.00 8.20 14.91
N LEU A 96 0.68 7.19 14.35
CA LEU A 96 1.83 7.41 13.47
C LEU A 96 1.43 8.02 12.13
N ALA A 97 0.33 7.55 11.52
CA ALA A 97 -0.19 8.13 10.29
C ALA A 97 -0.61 9.59 10.51
N PHE A 98 -1.23 9.88 11.64
CA PHE A 98 -1.59 11.24 12.02
C PHE A 98 -0.35 12.12 12.24
N ALA A 99 0.69 11.59 12.88
CA ALA A 99 1.96 12.29 13.03
C ALA A 99 2.61 12.61 11.66
N ALA A 100 2.54 11.68 10.68
CA ALA A 100 3.04 11.92 9.33
C ALA A 100 2.31 13.08 8.64
N ILE A 101 0.97 13.11 8.73
CA ILE A 101 0.16 14.19 8.16
C ILE A 101 0.46 15.52 8.87
N THR A 102 0.60 15.49 10.20
CA THR A 102 0.94 16.67 10.99
C THR A 102 2.32 17.21 10.60
N ALA A 103 3.29 16.33 10.36
CA ALA A 103 4.62 16.71 9.89
C ALA A 103 4.56 17.41 8.53
N LEU A 104 3.77 16.90 7.57
CA LEU A 104 3.57 17.57 6.28
C LEU A 104 2.99 18.97 6.44
N VAL A 105 1.94 19.09 7.26
CA VAL A 105 1.20 20.35 7.41
C VAL A 105 2.01 21.38 8.18
N MET A 106 2.73 20.98 9.24
CA MET A 106 3.44 21.91 10.12
C MET A 106 4.83 22.28 9.64
N PHE A 107 5.57 21.32 9.05
CA PHE A 107 6.96 21.56 8.67
C PHE A 107 7.13 21.85 7.19
N HIS A 108 6.11 21.58 6.37
CA HIS A 108 6.17 21.73 4.90
C HIS A 108 7.39 21.03 4.28
N ASP A 109 7.89 19.97 4.95
CA ASP A 109 9.07 19.21 4.54
C ASP A 109 8.62 17.90 3.86
N PRO A 110 8.71 17.81 2.52
CA PRO A 110 8.35 16.62 1.77
C PRO A 110 9.18 15.40 2.18
N ALA A 111 10.47 15.57 2.49
CA ALA A 111 11.36 14.47 2.86
C ALA A 111 10.98 13.86 4.21
N ALA A 112 10.74 14.70 5.22
CA ALA A 112 10.24 14.25 6.52
C ALA A 112 8.90 13.53 6.37
N THR A 113 7.99 14.08 5.56
CA THR A 113 6.68 13.47 5.30
C THR A 113 6.79 12.09 4.64
N LEU A 114 7.68 11.94 3.65
CA LEU A 114 7.95 10.65 3.02
C LEU A 114 8.47 9.64 4.04
N LEU A 115 9.44 10.01 4.89
CA LEU A 115 10.00 9.11 5.92
C LEU A 115 8.95 8.67 6.94
N PHE A 116 8.17 9.61 7.49
CA PHE A 116 7.09 9.29 8.43
C PHE A 116 5.98 8.47 7.76
N GLY A 117 5.65 8.78 6.51
CA GLY A 117 4.69 8.02 5.72
C GLY A 117 5.14 6.58 5.50
N LEU A 118 6.38 6.37 5.10
CA LEU A 118 6.96 5.03 4.91
C LEU A 118 7.02 4.24 6.22
N ALA A 119 7.41 4.88 7.32
CA ALA A 119 7.39 4.27 8.65
C ALA A 119 5.97 3.85 9.05
N SER A 120 4.99 4.74 8.88
CA SER A 120 3.57 4.45 9.14
C SER A 120 3.06 3.26 8.32
N LYS A 121 3.36 3.21 7.02
CA LYS A 121 2.98 2.09 6.16
C LYS A 121 3.65 0.78 6.56
N THR A 122 4.91 0.81 6.94
CA THR A 122 5.63 -0.38 7.42
C THR A 122 4.98 -0.93 8.68
N ILE A 123 4.67 -0.07 9.64
CA ILE A 123 4.01 -0.48 10.89
C ILE A 123 2.58 -0.96 10.60
N GLY A 124 1.83 -0.25 9.73
CA GLY A 124 0.50 -0.66 9.28
C GLY A 124 0.50 -2.01 8.53
N PHE A 125 1.63 -2.42 7.96
CA PHE A 125 1.78 -3.72 7.31
C PHE A 125 1.97 -4.88 8.30
N ILE A 126 2.46 -4.62 9.51
CA ILE A 126 2.77 -5.65 10.52
C ILE A 126 1.57 -6.58 10.77
N PRO A 127 0.33 -6.10 10.97
CA PRO A 127 -0.82 -6.99 11.20
C PRO A 127 -1.07 -7.97 10.04
N THR A 128 -0.90 -7.54 8.80
CA THR A 128 -1.04 -8.40 7.61
C THR A 128 0.09 -9.42 7.55
N GLY A 129 1.33 -9.00 7.78
CA GLY A 129 2.48 -9.89 7.82
C GLY A 129 2.37 -10.96 8.91
N LEU A 130 1.94 -10.58 10.11
CA LEU A 130 1.70 -11.51 11.22
C LEU A 130 0.55 -12.49 10.91
N LYS A 131 -0.56 -12.02 10.33
CA LYS A 131 -1.66 -12.89 9.88
C LYS A 131 -1.14 -13.98 8.97
N LEU A 132 -0.39 -13.61 7.92
CA LEU A 132 0.16 -14.57 6.95
C LEU A 132 1.20 -15.50 7.59
N TRP A 133 2.05 -14.97 8.46
CA TRP A 133 3.03 -15.78 9.20
C TRP A 133 2.36 -16.84 10.08
N PHE A 134 1.31 -16.45 10.82
CA PHE A 134 0.55 -17.42 11.63
C PHE A 134 -0.23 -18.39 10.77
N ALA A 135 -0.80 -17.98 9.64
CA ALA A 135 -1.48 -18.84 8.69
C ALA A 135 -0.51 -19.91 8.12
N MET A 136 0.71 -19.50 7.77
CA MET A 136 1.76 -20.40 7.31
C MET A 136 2.13 -21.41 8.41
N LYS A 137 2.39 -20.96 9.64
CA LYS A 137 2.77 -21.83 10.76
C LYS A 137 1.68 -22.82 11.18
N ASN A 138 0.42 -22.39 11.11
CA ASN A 138 -0.72 -23.19 11.59
C ASN A 138 -1.50 -23.85 10.44
N PHE A 139 -0.97 -23.84 9.22
CA PHE A 139 -1.59 -24.45 8.03
C PHE A 139 -3.04 -23.99 7.78
N ARG A 140 -3.34 -22.70 8.01
CA ARG A 140 -4.68 -22.11 7.84
C ARG A 140 -4.88 -21.60 6.42
N ALA A 141 -5.37 -22.42 5.51
CA ALA A 141 -5.61 -22.08 4.11
C ALA A 141 -6.56 -20.86 3.92
N GLY A 142 -7.54 -20.69 4.80
CA GLY A 142 -8.54 -19.60 4.73
C GLY A 142 -8.00 -18.21 5.00
N ASP A 143 -6.76 -18.07 5.50
CA ASP A 143 -6.14 -16.78 5.79
C ASP A 143 -5.24 -16.25 4.66
N ARG A 144 -5.27 -16.90 3.49
CA ARG A 144 -4.49 -16.48 2.32
C ARG A 144 -4.95 -15.11 1.82
N GLU A 145 -3.99 -14.33 1.34
CA GLU A 145 -4.28 -13.12 0.57
C GLU A 145 -4.50 -13.45 -0.91
N PHE A 146 -5.24 -12.60 -1.60
CA PHE A 146 -5.54 -12.81 -3.02
C PHE A 146 -4.32 -12.47 -3.88
N TRP A 147 -3.50 -13.49 -4.19
CA TRP A 147 -2.18 -13.36 -4.82
C TRP A 147 -2.14 -12.58 -6.14
N PRO A 148 -3.17 -12.61 -7.06
CA PRO A 148 -3.08 -11.88 -8.31
C PRO A 148 -2.92 -10.37 -8.11
N THR A 149 -3.61 -9.83 -7.11
CA THR A 149 -3.50 -8.41 -6.73
C THR A 149 -2.08 -8.03 -6.31
N TRP A 150 -1.49 -8.81 -5.40
CA TRP A 150 -0.14 -8.56 -4.89
C TRP A 150 0.92 -8.69 -5.98
N THR A 151 0.69 -9.56 -6.98
CA THR A 151 1.56 -9.68 -8.15
C THR A 151 1.49 -8.44 -9.03
N LEU A 152 0.28 -7.93 -9.30
CA LEU A 152 0.09 -6.71 -10.07
C LEU A 152 0.72 -5.50 -9.38
N TRP A 153 0.54 -5.36 -8.07
CA TRP A 153 1.14 -4.28 -7.30
C TRP A 153 2.66 -4.39 -7.27
N ALA A 154 3.22 -5.58 -7.02
CA ALA A 154 4.67 -5.76 -7.07
C ALA A 154 5.25 -5.37 -8.43
N ALA A 155 4.63 -5.79 -9.53
CA ALA A 155 5.08 -5.45 -10.87
C ALA A 155 4.98 -3.92 -11.15
N ALA A 156 3.90 -3.28 -10.72
CA ALA A 156 3.71 -1.84 -10.86
C ALA A 156 4.72 -1.04 -10.04
N ASP A 157 4.94 -1.42 -8.78
CA ASP A 157 5.90 -0.77 -7.89
C ASP A 157 7.33 -0.94 -8.42
N MET A 158 7.71 -2.13 -8.89
CA MET A 158 9.01 -2.37 -9.52
C MET A 158 9.17 -1.54 -10.80
N ALA A 159 8.15 -1.44 -11.64
CA ALA A 159 8.19 -0.62 -12.83
C ALA A 159 8.35 0.87 -12.48
N SER A 160 7.70 1.35 -11.41
CA SER A 160 7.75 2.75 -10.99
C SER A 160 9.12 3.19 -10.50
N ILE A 161 10.01 2.27 -10.10
CA ILE A 161 11.41 2.58 -9.79
C ILE A 161 12.10 3.25 -10.99
N PHE A 162 11.75 2.84 -12.22
CA PHE A 162 12.28 3.44 -13.44
C PHE A 162 11.63 4.78 -13.81
N ALA A 163 10.54 5.15 -13.14
CA ALA A 163 9.90 6.46 -13.28
C ALA A 163 10.56 7.54 -12.41
N VAL A 164 11.37 7.16 -11.42
CA VAL A 164 12.05 8.11 -10.53
C VAL A 164 13.07 8.95 -11.32
N GLN A 165 13.07 10.25 -11.07
CA GLN A 165 13.97 11.18 -11.79
C GLN A 165 15.43 11.02 -11.35
N HIS A 166 15.65 10.83 -10.05
CA HIS A 166 16.97 10.67 -9.46
C HIS A 166 17.02 9.36 -8.67
N PHE A 167 17.73 8.37 -9.17
CA PHE A 167 17.78 7.01 -8.61
C PHE A 167 18.28 6.96 -7.15
N VAL A 168 18.99 7.98 -6.68
CA VAL A 168 19.49 8.12 -5.30
C VAL A 168 18.69 9.15 -4.52
N SER A 169 17.41 9.29 -4.79
CA SER A 169 16.52 10.20 -4.07
C SER A 169 15.68 9.44 -3.05
N ILE A 170 15.22 10.17 -2.03
CA ILE A 170 14.28 9.64 -1.03
C ILE A 170 12.99 9.11 -1.69
N GLU A 171 12.62 9.64 -2.85
CA GLU A 171 11.45 9.23 -3.64
C GLU A 171 11.53 7.78 -4.11
N THR A 172 12.75 7.25 -4.32
CA THR A 172 12.98 5.85 -4.69
C THR A 172 12.60 4.89 -3.56
N LEU A 173 12.65 5.34 -2.30
CA LEU A 173 12.30 4.51 -1.16
C LEU A 173 10.84 4.05 -1.19
N VAL A 174 9.93 4.85 -1.76
CA VAL A 174 8.49 4.52 -1.82
C VAL A 174 8.25 3.26 -2.66
N PRO A 175 8.60 3.22 -3.96
CA PRO A 175 8.36 2.03 -4.77
C PRO A 175 9.20 0.83 -4.31
N VAL A 176 10.40 1.05 -3.78
CA VAL A 176 11.24 -0.05 -3.23
C VAL A 176 10.56 -0.69 -2.02
N GLN A 177 10.08 0.11 -1.07
CA GLN A 177 9.39 -0.41 0.11
C GLN A 177 8.11 -1.15 -0.28
N TYR A 178 7.29 -0.60 -1.19
CA TYR A 178 6.04 -1.22 -1.62
C TYR A 178 6.30 -2.53 -2.34
N SER A 179 7.28 -2.57 -3.26
CA SER A 179 7.71 -3.81 -3.90
C SER A 179 8.13 -4.86 -2.86
N ALA A 180 8.94 -4.48 -1.87
CA ALA A 180 9.39 -5.39 -0.82
C ALA A 180 8.22 -5.97 -0.01
N GLN A 181 7.24 -5.15 0.35
CA GLN A 181 6.03 -5.59 1.06
C GLN A 181 5.21 -6.56 0.21
N CYS A 182 4.97 -6.24 -1.07
CA CYS A 182 4.24 -7.12 -1.98
C CYS A 182 4.95 -8.47 -2.17
N LEU A 183 6.26 -8.47 -2.38
CA LEU A 183 7.06 -9.68 -2.52
C LEU A 183 7.05 -10.52 -1.25
N LEU A 184 7.09 -9.89 -0.06
CA LEU A 184 6.96 -10.59 1.22
C LEU A 184 5.59 -11.27 1.35
N VAL A 185 4.50 -10.59 0.97
CA VAL A 185 3.16 -11.18 0.96
C VAL A 185 3.10 -12.38 0.02
N LEU A 186 3.61 -12.24 -1.20
CA LEU A 186 3.64 -13.33 -2.19
C LEU A 186 4.45 -14.52 -1.67
N TYR A 187 5.61 -14.27 -1.06
CA TYR A 187 6.44 -15.31 -0.45
C TYR A 187 5.70 -16.04 0.67
N LEU A 188 5.17 -15.32 1.66
CA LEU A 188 4.44 -15.93 2.77
C LEU A 188 3.20 -16.69 2.27
N ASN A 189 2.47 -16.09 1.34
CA ASN A 189 1.27 -16.67 0.75
C ASN A 189 1.57 -17.99 -0.01
N SER A 190 2.73 -18.09 -0.65
CA SER A 190 3.18 -19.30 -1.35
C SER A 190 3.45 -20.48 -0.41
N LYS A 191 3.74 -20.21 0.87
CA LYS A 191 4.02 -21.21 1.91
C LYS A 191 2.77 -21.68 2.64
N ILE A 192 1.62 -21.00 2.46
CA ILE A 192 0.35 -21.42 3.05
C ILE A 192 -0.25 -22.51 2.18
N PRO A 193 -0.70 -23.65 2.75
CA PRO A 193 -1.33 -24.72 1.99
C PRO A 193 -2.53 -24.23 1.18
N LYS A 194 -2.72 -24.79 -0.02
CA LYS A 194 -3.97 -24.58 -0.75
C LYS A 194 -5.08 -25.33 -0.01
N SER A 195 -6.27 -24.73 0.08
CA SER A 195 -7.46 -25.49 0.51
C SER A 195 -7.69 -26.65 -0.46
N PRO A 196 -8.04 -27.83 0.02
CA PRO A 196 -8.41 -28.94 -0.83
C PRO A 196 -9.58 -28.63 -1.74
#